data_30b55cb1a5315e0a33993cf5c2defaf3
#
_entry.id   30b55cb1a5315e0a33993cf5c2defaf3
#
_cell.length_a   1.000
_cell.length_b   1.000
_cell.length_c   1.000
_cell.angle_alpha   90.00
_cell.angle_beta   90.00
_cell.angle_gamma   90.00
#
_symmetry.space_group_name_H-M   'P 1'
#
loop_
_entity.id
_entity.type
_entity.pdbx_description
1 polymer ?
#
loop_
_entity_poly.entity_id
_entity_poly.type
_entity_poly.pdbx_seq_one_letter_code
_entity_poly.pdbx_strand_id
1 'polypeptide(L)'
;ELDMDNINLDDRPTYELLQRGDTSAVFQFESPGMKDVHKQIKPDRFEDLIAIVSLYRPGPMDNIPSYIKRKHGEEDITYLHPQLEPILKETYGIMIYQEQVMNIARALGGYTMGGADKLRKVMGKKMRDEIPKQRKMFTEGAIKNGIEQATAEAIFDQMEKFASYGFNKSHAAAYSLISYQTAYLKAHYPVEFMCAVMSLDITNTEKLLLYKEECKKMGFEVLKPDINKSGADFAVEDGNIRYALGAIKGVG
;
A
#
# COMPACT_ATOMS: atom_id res chain seq x y z
N GLU A 1 16.34 -0.44 -23.45
CA GLU A 1 14.96 -0.87 -23.21
C GLU A 1 14.74 -0.99 -21.70
N LEU A 2 13.69 -0.40 -21.16
CA LEU A 2 13.40 -0.46 -19.72
C LEU A 2 12.78 -1.82 -19.39
N ASP A 3 13.42 -2.57 -18.48
CA ASP A 3 12.89 -3.83 -17.97
C ASP A 3 12.10 -3.54 -16.68
N MET A 4 10.77 -3.58 -16.78
CA MET A 4 9.86 -3.31 -15.67
C MET A 4 9.87 -4.39 -14.59
N ASP A 5 10.33 -5.60 -14.92
CA ASP A 5 10.40 -6.72 -13.95
C ASP A 5 11.64 -6.62 -13.06
N ASN A 6 12.65 -5.85 -13.48
CA ASN A 6 13.93 -5.70 -12.79
C ASN A 6 14.24 -4.24 -12.38
N ILE A 7 13.21 -3.41 -12.16
CA ILE A 7 13.43 -2.05 -11.61
C ILE A 7 13.92 -2.11 -10.17
N ASN A 8 14.80 -1.18 -9.82
CA ASN A 8 15.30 -1.06 -8.45
C ASN A 8 14.16 -0.60 -7.52
N LEU A 9 13.88 -1.38 -6.46
CA LEU A 9 12.86 -1.06 -5.46
C LEU A 9 13.35 -0.06 -4.38
N ASP A 10 14.63 0.34 -4.41
CA ASP A 10 15.24 1.34 -3.53
C ASP A 10 15.52 2.66 -4.28
N ASP A 11 14.75 2.94 -5.34
CA ASP A 11 14.95 4.13 -6.17
C ASP A 11 14.52 5.41 -5.44
N ARG A 12 15.50 6.23 -5.09
CA ARG A 12 15.29 7.47 -4.34
C ARG A 12 14.34 8.47 -5.02
N PRO A 13 14.46 8.79 -6.32
CA PRO A 13 13.54 9.70 -6.99
C PRO A 13 12.08 9.25 -6.90
N THR A 14 11.82 7.94 -6.99
CA THR A 14 10.47 7.37 -6.84
C THR A 14 9.91 7.62 -5.45
N TYR A 15 10.70 7.37 -4.39
CA TYR A 15 10.25 7.65 -3.02
C TYR A 15 10.07 9.14 -2.76
N GLU A 16 10.94 10.01 -3.27
CA GLU A 16 10.77 11.46 -3.14
C GLU A 16 9.47 11.95 -3.77
N LEU A 17 9.08 11.41 -4.94
CA LEU A 17 7.79 11.68 -5.57
C LEU A 17 6.62 11.24 -4.68
N LEU A 18 6.69 10.03 -4.12
CA LEU A 18 5.69 9.49 -3.20
C LEU A 18 5.57 10.32 -1.93
N GLN A 19 6.70 10.70 -1.32
CA GLN A 19 6.75 11.51 -0.09
C GLN A 19 6.15 12.91 -0.26
N ARG A 20 6.28 13.50 -1.45
CA ARG A 20 5.62 14.79 -1.77
C ARG A 20 4.12 14.64 -2.03
N GLY A 21 3.62 13.42 -2.18
CA GLY A 21 2.23 13.15 -2.57
C GLY A 21 1.92 13.54 -4.02
N ASP A 22 2.95 13.58 -4.88
CA ASP A 22 2.83 13.87 -6.31
C ASP A 22 2.29 12.64 -7.08
N THR A 23 1.26 12.01 -6.53
CA THR A 23 0.76 10.69 -6.90
C THR A 23 -0.48 10.71 -7.80
N SER A 24 -0.78 11.84 -8.46
CA SER A 24 -1.78 11.89 -9.54
C SER A 24 -1.38 10.91 -10.64
N ALA A 25 -2.32 10.11 -11.11
CA ALA A 25 -2.13 9.02 -12.08
C ALA A 25 -1.26 7.83 -11.59
N VAL A 26 -0.76 7.84 -10.37
CA VAL A 26 -0.08 6.69 -9.77
C VAL A 26 -1.12 5.69 -9.28
N PHE A 27 -1.02 4.44 -9.73
CA PHE A 27 -2.00 3.40 -9.41
C PHE A 27 -2.27 3.29 -7.91
N GLN A 28 -3.53 3.31 -7.51
CA GLN A 28 -4.05 3.27 -6.13
C GLN A 28 -3.70 4.46 -5.22
N PHE A 29 -2.83 5.38 -5.62
CA PHE A 29 -2.32 6.45 -4.75
C PHE A 29 -2.88 7.84 -5.06
N GLU A 30 -3.89 7.94 -5.94
CA GLU A 30 -4.38 9.21 -6.48
C GLU A 30 -5.29 10.00 -5.54
N SER A 31 -6.02 9.33 -4.63
CA SER A 31 -7.02 10.01 -3.80
C SER A 31 -6.38 11.05 -2.86
N PRO A 32 -7.07 12.15 -2.54
CA PRO A 32 -6.54 13.17 -1.63
C PRO A 32 -6.06 12.59 -0.29
N GLY A 33 -6.83 11.68 0.31
CA GLY A 33 -6.45 11.04 1.57
C GLY A 33 -5.21 10.15 1.44
N MET A 34 -5.05 9.44 0.31
CA MET A 34 -3.82 8.68 0.03
C MET A 34 -2.60 9.59 -0.12
N LYS A 35 -2.75 10.72 -0.82
CA LYS A 35 -1.68 11.72 -0.94
C LYS A 35 -1.24 12.24 0.43
N ASP A 36 -2.20 12.51 1.32
CA ASP A 36 -1.90 12.97 2.68
C ASP A 36 -1.21 11.89 3.52
N VAL A 37 -1.62 10.63 3.40
CA VAL A 37 -0.96 9.50 4.06
C VAL A 37 0.48 9.36 3.60
N HIS A 38 0.76 9.46 2.29
CA HIS A 38 2.13 9.42 1.75
C HIS A 38 3.01 10.56 2.31
N LYS A 39 2.48 11.79 2.37
CA LYS A 39 3.19 12.95 2.94
C LYS A 39 3.54 12.77 4.42
N GLN A 40 2.66 12.11 5.18
CA GLN A 40 2.86 11.91 6.61
C GLN A 40 3.74 10.69 6.90
N ILE A 41 3.52 9.56 6.23
CA ILE A 41 4.33 8.33 6.41
C ILE A 41 5.74 8.54 5.86
N LYS A 42 5.89 9.31 4.77
CA LYS A 42 7.15 9.50 4.05
C LYS A 42 7.80 8.16 3.73
N PRO A 43 7.15 7.32 2.89
CA PRO A 43 7.66 6.00 2.57
C PRO A 43 9.07 6.10 1.98
N ASP A 44 9.97 5.21 2.44
CA ASP A 44 11.37 5.15 2.02
C ASP A 44 11.82 3.72 1.69
N ARG A 45 10.89 2.76 1.78
CA ARG A 45 11.09 1.35 1.46
C ARG A 45 9.80 0.73 0.96
N PHE A 46 9.94 -0.37 0.24
CA PHE A 46 8.81 -1.04 -0.41
C PHE A 46 7.76 -1.56 0.59
N GLU A 47 8.19 -2.01 1.77
CA GLU A 47 7.32 -2.48 2.85
C GLU A 47 6.35 -1.40 3.34
N ASP A 48 6.74 -0.13 3.29
CA ASP A 48 5.84 0.97 3.65
C ASP A 48 4.67 1.09 2.67
N LEU A 49 4.90 0.84 1.39
CA LEU A 49 3.83 0.85 0.38
C LEU A 49 2.86 -0.30 0.61
N ILE A 50 3.37 -1.49 0.96
CA ILE A 50 2.55 -2.65 1.32
C ILE A 50 1.69 -2.32 2.55
N ALA A 51 2.27 -1.67 3.56
CA ALA A 51 1.55 -1.24 4.76
C ALA A 51 0.48 -0.19 4.44
N ILE A 52 0.79 0.83 3.62
CA ILE A 52 -0.14 1.88 3.21
C ILE A 52 -1.37 1.27 2.51
N VAL A 53 -1.16 0.41 1.51
CA VAL A 53 -2.25 -0.27 0.78
C VAL A 53 -3.11 -1.11 1.73
N SER A 54 -2.49 -1.72 2.74
CA SER A 54 -3.19 -2.57 3.70
C SER A 54 -3.94 -1.79 4.77
N LEU A 55 -3.43 -0.63 5.19
CA LEU A 55 -4.00 0.20 6.27
C LEU A 55 -5.08 1.17 5.77
N TYR A 56 -4.95 1.71 4.54
CA TYR A 56 -5.88 2.73 4.06
C TYR A 56 -7.24 2.14 3.65
N ARG A 57 -7.99 1.70 4.65
CA ARG A 57 -9.34 1.10 4.55
C ARG A 57 -10.11 1.38 5.83
N PRO A 58 -11.45 1.46 5.79
CA PRO A 58 -12.26 1.58 7.00
C PRO A 58 -11.91 0.49 8.03
N GLY A 59 -11.65 0.90 9.26
CA GLY A 59 -11.19 0.05 10.36
C GLY A 59 -9.67 0.10 10.56
N PRO A 60 -8.85 -0.53 9.70
CA PRO A 60 -7.38 -0.51 9.87
C PRO A 60 -6.76 0.88 9.83
N MET A 61 -7.38 1.82 9.13
CA MET A 61 -6.86 3.20 9.03
C MET A 61 -6.73 3.92 10.37
N ASP A 62 -7.42 3.46 11.40
CA ASP A 62 -7.28 3.99 12.77
C ASP A 62 -5.87 3.76 13.34
N ASN A 63 -5.10 2.83 12.78
CA ASN A 63 -3.71 2.56 13.16
C ASN A 63 -2.68 3.44 12.41
N ILE A 64 -3.08 4.19 11.39
CA ILE A 64 -2.17 5.03 10.60
C ILE A 64 -1.44 6.07 11.48
N PRO A 65 -2.09 6.78 12.42
CA PRO A 65 -1.39 7.72 13.29
C PRO A 65 -0.27 7.08 14.11
N SER A 66 -0.50 5.91 14.72
CA SER A 66 0.55 5.18 15.45
C SER A 66 1.64 4.66 14.52
N TYR A 67 1.29 4.17 13.33
CA TYR A 67 2.27 3.76 12.33
C TYR A 67 3.23 4.91 11.98
N ILE A 68 2.69 6.10 11.71
CA ILE A 68 3.47 7.31 11.41
C ILE A 68 4.41 7.65 12.57
N LYS A 69 3.87 7.78 13.78
CA LYS A 69 4.65 8.14 14.98
C LYS A 69 5.77 7.16 15.27
N ARG A 70 5.48 5.85 15.18
CA ARG A 70 6.48 4.80 15.43
C ARG A 70 7.54 4.74 14.34
N LYS A 71 7.16 4.90 13.07
CA LYS A 71 8.11 5.01 11.97
C LYS A 71 9.09 6.18 12.18
N HIS A 72 8.60 7.32 12.66
CA HIS A 72 9.40 8.52 12.87
C HIS A 72 10.06 8.60 14.26
N GLY A 73 9.90 7.59 15.11
CA GLY A 73 10.48 7.55 16.45
C GLY A 73 9.82 8.49 17.46
N GLU A 74 8.60 8.92 17.18
CA GLU A 74 7.79 9.80 18.05
C GLU A 74 6.93 9.01 19.05
N GLU A 75 6.79 7.70 18.86
CA GLU A 75 6.10 6.76 19.74
C GLU A 75 6.95 5.49 19.88
N ASP A 76 7.15 5.04 21.12
CA ASP A 76 7.92 3.83 21.41
C ASP A 76 7.22 2.58 20.88
N ILE A 77 8.01 1.68 20.30
CA ILE A 77 7.53 0.36 19.87
C ILE A 77 7.63 -0.59 21.06
N THR A 78 6.48 -1.05 21.55
CA THR A 78 6.41 -2.03 22.64
C THR A 78 5.84 -3.34 22.15
N TYR A 79 6.38 -4.45 22.66
CA TYR A 79 5.90 -5.79 22.38
C TYR A 79 5.47 -6.46 23.68
N LEU A 80 4.29 -7.11 23.69
CA LEU A 80 3.82 -7.86 24.87
C LEU A 80 4.74 -9.02 25.24
N HIS A 81 5.50 -9.53 24.27
CA HIS A 81 6.49 -10.59 24.48
C HIS A 81 7.63 -10.42 23.45
N PRO A 82 8.91 -10.69 23.82
CA PRO A 82 10.04 -10.52 22.89
C PRO A 82 9.94 -11.29 21.57
N GLN A 83 9.32 -12.47 21.58
CA GLN A 83 9.11 -13.25 20.35
C GLN A 83 8.15 -12.60 19.33
N LEU A 84 7.44 -11.53 19.69
CA LEU A 84 6.62 -10.75 18.75
C LEU A 84 7.47 -9.79 17.90
N GLU A 85 8.63 -9.36 18.40
CA GLU A 85 9.48 -8.41 17.68
C GLU A 85 9.82 -8.89 16.27
N PRO A 86 10.39 -10.09 16.04
CA PRO A 86 10.74 -10.53 14.68
C PRO A 86 9.54 -10.65 13.74
N ILE A 87 8.31 -10.78 14.26
CA ILE A 87 7.09 -10.90 13.49
C ILE A 87 6.50 -9.53 13.15
N LEU A 88 6.59 -8.57 14.07
CA LEU A 88 5.92 -7.28 13.99
C LEU A 88 6.88 -6.10 13.72
N LYS A 89 8.19 -6.31 13.73
CA LYS A 89 9.19 -5.25 13.53
C LYS A 89 9.03 -4.51 12.22
N GLU A 90 8.73 -5.23 11.15
CA GLU A 90 8.51 -4.64 9.82
C GLU A 90 7.38 -3.60 9.83
N THR A 91 6.37 -3.79 10.68
CA THR A 91 5.19 -2.94 10.81
C THR A 91 5.18 -2.13 12.12
N TYR A 92 6.35 -1.88 12.69
CA TYR A 92 6.53 -1.06 13.91
C TYR A 92 5.66 -1.54 15.08
N GLY A 93 5.53 -2.86 15.27
CA GLY A 93 4.74 -3.47 16.33
C GLY A 93 3.23 -3.51 16.10
N ILE A 94 2.75 -3.05 14.95
CA ILE A 94 1.33 -3.05 14.59
C ILE A 94 1.00 -4.29 13.78
N MET A 95 -0.06 -5.01 14.16
CA MET A 95 -0.58 -6.11 13.33
C MET A 95 -1.31 -5.51 12.13
N ILE A 96 -0.90 -5.87 10.91
CA ILE A 96 -1.47 -5.41 9.64
C ILE A 96 -1.88 -6.60 8.77
N TYR A 97 -1.09 -7.69 8.80
CA TYR A 97 -1.25 -8.81 7.89
C TYR A 97 -1.80 -10.06 8.56
N GLN A 98 -2.62 -10.79 7.81
CA GLN A 98 -3.13 -12.10 8.24
C GLN A 98 -1.98 -13.07 8.54
N GLU A 99 -0.90 -12.99 7.78
CA GLU A 99 0.31 -13.79 7.95
C GLU A 99 0.99 -13.53 9.30
N GLN A 100 0.90 -12.32 9.84
CA GLN A 100 1.41 -12.01 11.20
C GLN A 100 0.64 -12.76 12.27
N VAL A 101 -0.69 -12.82 12.18
CA VAL A 101 -1.53 -13.61 13.10
C VAL A 101 -1.14 -15.09 13.05
N MET A 102 -0.95 -15.64 11.85
CA MET A 102 -0.54 -17.02 11.66
C MET A 102 0.85 -17.29 12.24
N ASN A 103 1.81 -16.37 12.03
CA ASN A 103 3.17 -16.50 12.57
C ASN A 103 3.20 -16.39 14.09
N ILE A 104 2.40 -15.52 14.70
CA ILE A 104 2.22 -15.42 16.15
C ILE A 104 1.67 -16.74 16.71
N ALA A 105 0.61 -17.27 16.09
CA ALA A 105 0.03 -18.54 16.52
C ALA A 105 1.05 -19.68 16.47
N ARG A 106 1.89 -19.73 15.45
CA ARG A 106 2.93 -20.75 15.32
C ARG A 106 4.07 -20.58 16.31
N ALA A 107 4.61 -19.36 16.40
CA ALA A 107 5.79 -19.07 17.20
C ALA A 107 5.49 -19.19 18.71
N LEU A 108 4.35 -18.64 19.15
CA LEU A 108 4.01 -18.56 20.56
C LEU A 108 3.09 -19.70 20.98
N GLY A 109 2.04 -19.99 20.21
CA GLY A 109 1.03 -20.99 20.55
C GLY A 109 1.35 -22.43 20.11
N GLY A 110 2.47 -22.65 19.40
CA GLY A 110 2.87 -23.98 18.93
C GLY A 110 1.97 -24.58 17.85
N TYR A 111 1.27 -23.74 17.09
CA TYR A 111 0.39 -24.21 16.02
C TYR A 111 1.18 -24.73 14.81
N THR A 112 0.63 -25.74 14.15
CA THR A 112 1.04 -26.10 12.80
C THR A 112 0.58 -25.02 11.81
N MET A 113 1.10 -25.00 10.58
CA MET A 113 0.66 -24.07 9.56
C MET A 113 -0.86 -24.19 9.29
N GLY A 114 -1.38 -25.40 9.16
CA GLY A 114 -2.82 -25.63 8.94
C GLY A 114 -3.67 -25.20 10.15
N GLY A 115 -3.17 -25.42 11.39
CA GLY A 115 -3.82 -24.94 12.60
C GLY A 115 -3.87 -23.42 12.68
N ALA A 116 -2.78 -22.73 12.34
CA ALA A 116 -2.71 -21.27 12.30
C ALA A 116 -3.66 -20.68 11.23
N ASP A 117 -3.77 -21.30 10.06
CA ASP A 117 -4.75 -20.88 9.05
C ASP A 117 -6.19 -21.10 9.51
N LYS A 118 -6.46 -22.20 10.22
CA LYS A 118 -7.77 -22.41 10.86
C LYS A 118 -8.08 -21.33 11.88
N LEU A 119 -7.13 -21.01 12.77
CA LEU A 119 -7.28 -19.93 13.75
C LEU A 119 -7.60 -18.59 13.06
N ARG A 120 -6.82 -18.21 12.05
CA ARG A 120 -7.04 -16.99 11.26
C ARG A 120 -8.46 -16.95 10.68
N LYS A 121 -8.93 -18.08 10.10
CA LYS A 121 -10.29 -18.19 9.53
C LYS A 121 -11.38 -18.06 10.60
N VAL A 122 -11.20 -18.71 11.75
CA VAL A 122 -12.14 -18.65 12.90
C VAL A 122 -12.28 -17.21 13.39
N MET A 123 -11.16 -16.52 13.60
CA MET A 123 -11.14 -15.13 14.07
C MET A 123 -11.72 -14.18 12.99
N GLY A 124 -11.26 -14.28 11.74
CA GLY A 124 -11.69 -13.41 10.65
C GLY A 124 -13.18 -13.52 10.33
N LYS A 125 -13.76 -14.71 10.46
CA LYS A 125 -15.19 -14.97 10.29
C LYS A 125 -16.00 -14.78 11.58
N LYS A 126 -15.36 -14.39 12.69
CA LYS A 126 -15.99 -14.20 14.01
C LYS A 126 -16.85 -15.41 14.44
N MET A 127 -16.29 -16.62 14.30
CA MET A 127 -16.98 -17.86 14.63
C MET A 127 -17.06 -18.03 16.16
N ARG A 128 -18.10 -17.46 16.77
CA ARG A 128 -18.26 -17.30 18.23
C ARG A 128 -18.08 -18.59 19.03
N ASP A 129 -18.53 -19.72 18.51
CA ASP A 129 -18.45 -21.01 19.19
C ASP A 129 -17.04 -21.64 19.14
N GLU A 130 -16.23 -21.23 18.17
CA GLU A 130 -14.87 -21.74 17.99
C GLU A 130 -13.80 -20.84 18.64
N ILE A 131 -14.05 -19.53 18.79
CA ILE A 131 -13.08 -18.60 19.38
C ILE A 131 -12.63 -19.04 20.79
N PRO A 132 -13.53 -19.45 21.73
CA PRO A 132 -13.11 -19.91 23.05
C PRO A 132 -12.19 -21.13 23.02
N LYS A 133 -12.45 -22.07 22.10
CA LYS A 133 -11.61 -23.27 21.92
C LYS A 133 -10.21 -22.89 21.41
N GLN A 134 -10.15 -21.97 20.46
CA GLN A 134 -8.88 -21.47 19.94
C GLN A 134 -8.10 -20.69 20.99
N ARG A 135 -8.79 -19.87 21.80
CA ARG A 135 -8.18 -19.15 22.92
C ARG A 135 -7.52 -20.11 23.91
N LYS A 136 -8.26 -21.13 24.34
CA LYS A 136 -7.73 -22.16 25.23
C LYS A 136 -6.50 -22.85 24.63
N MET A 137 -6.60 -23.30 23.38
CA MET A 137 -5.52 -23.97 22.67
C MET A 137 -4.27 -23.10 22.54
N PHE A 138 -4.44 -21.82 22.18
CA PHE A 138 -3.35 -20.86 22.07
C PHE A 138 -2.68 -20.62 23.43
N THR A 139 -3.47 -20.34 24.47
CA THR A 139 -2.96 -20.06 25.82
C THR A 139 -2.21 -21.27 26.39
N GLU A 140 -2.76 -22.48 26.28
CA GLU A 140 -2.09 -23.70 26.70
C GLU A 140 -0.78 -23.95 25.94
N GLY A 141 -0.76 -23.69 24.63
CA GLY A 141 0.44 -23.79 23.82
C GLY A 141 1.51 -22.76 24.21
N ALA A 142 1.09 -21.51 24.43
CA ALA A 142 1.98 -20.43 24.87
C ALA A 142 2.60 -20.69 26.24
N ILE A 143 1.82 -21.20 27.21
CA ILE A 143 2.31 -21.60 28.54
C ILE A 143 3.36 -22.70 28.42
N LYS A 144 3.14 -23.70 27.54
CA LYS A 144 4.14 -24.77 27.30
C LYS A 144 5.44 -24.21 26.71
N ASN A 145 5.36 -23.10 25.99
CA ASN A 145 6.52 -22.37 25.45
C ASN A 145 7.11 -21.35 26.42
N GLY A 146 6.71 -21.38 27.71
CA GLY A 146 7.26 -20.55 28.76
C GLY A 146 6.69 -19.13 28.84
N ILE A 147 5.56 -18.86 28.20
CA ILE A 147 4.90 -17.56 28.23
C ILE A 147 3.90 -17.54 29.40
N GLU A 148 3.92 -16.48 30.19
CA GLU A 148 2.97 -16.28 31.27
C GLU A 148 1.53 -16.24 30.76
N GLN A 149 0.58 -16.82 31.50
CA GLN A 149 -0.83 -16.92 31.09
C GLN A 149 -1.44 -15.57 30.77
N ALA A 150 -1.25 -14.56 31.62
CA ALA A 150 -1.80 -13.22 31.40
C ALA A 150 -1.29 -12.59 30.11
N THR A 151 0.01 -12.78 29.81
CA THR A 151 0.61 -12.32 28.55
C THR A 151 0.05 -13.05 27.34
N ALA A 152 -0.12 -14.37 27.42
CA ALA A 152 -0.70 -15.17 26.33
C ALA A 152 -2.14 -14.75 26.04
N GLU A 153 -2.94 -14.53 27.07
CA GLU A 153 -4.33 -14.04 26.92
C GLU A 153 -4.37 -12.65 26.30
N ALA A 154 -3.53 -11.73 26.73
CA ALA A 154 -3.44 -10.37 26.15
C ALA A 154 -3.02 -10.40 24.66
N ILE A 155 -2.09 -11.28 24.28
CA ILE A 155 -1.70 -11.47 22.88
C ILE A 155 -2.88 -12.03 22.06
N PHE A 156 -3.60 -13.00 22.60
CA PHE A 156 -4.78 -13.54 21.92
C PHE A 156 -5.86 -12.48 21.71
N ASP A 157 -6.11 -11.62 22.71
CA ASP A 157 -7.04 -10.50 22.61
C ASP A 157 -6.66 -9.52 21.49
N GLN A 158 -5.36 -9.20 21.37
CA GLN A 158 -4.86 -8.38 20.27
C GLN A 158 -5.08 -9.04 18.91
N MET A 159 -4.79 -10.34 18.78
CA MET A 159 -5.02 -11.09 17.54
C MET A 159 -6.50 -11.13 17.18
N GLU A 160 -7.38 -11.39 18.15
CA GLU A 160 -8.83 -11.45 17.94
C GLU A 160 -9.39 -10.11 17.46
N LYS A 161 -9.00 -9.01 18.15
CA LYS A 161 -9.39 -7.65 17.75
C LYS A 161 -8.97 -7.31 16.34
N PHE A 162 -7.76 -7.71 15.97
CA PHE A 162 -7.18 -7.41 14.67
C PHE A 162 -7.69 -8.32 13.55
N ALA A 163 -7.97 -9.59 13.81
CA ALA A 163 -8.17 -10.63 12.79
C ALA A 163 -9.33 -10.35 11.81
N SER A 164 -10.31 -9.53 12.22
CA SER A 164 -11.40 -9.10 11.32
C SER A 164 -10.95 -8.06 10.28
N TYR A 165 -9.79 -7.45 10.46
CA TYR A 165 -9.23 -6.39 9.62
C TYR A 165 -7.94 -6.79 8.90
N GLY A 166 -7.39 -7.99 9.21
CA GLY A 166 -6.14 -8.47 8.64
C GLY A 166 -6.16 -8.51 7.13
N PHE A 167 -5.13 -7.95 6.50
CA PHE A 167 -4.96 -7.96 5.05
C PHE A 167 -4.04 -9.10 4.61
N ASN A 168 -4.26 -9.65 3.43
CA ASN A 168 -3.33 -10.61 2.85
C ASN A 168 -2.08 -9.86 2.33
N LYS A 169 -0.91 -10.16 2.93
CA LYS A 169 0.34 -9.47 2.58
C LYS A 169 0.75 -9.72 1.13
N SER A 170 0.59 -10.94 0.62
CA SER A 170 0.96 -11.27 -0.75
C SER A 170 0.15 -10.47 -1.77
N HIS A 171 -1.16 -10.31 -1.51
CA HIS A 171 -2.02 -9.46 -2.35
C HIS A 171 -1.57 -7.99 -2.28
N ALA A 172 -1.33 -7.45 -1.07
CA ALA A 172 -0.85 -6.09 -0.90
C ALA A 172 0.49 -5.86 -1.61
N ALA A 173 1.42 -6.80 -1.51
CA ALA A 173 2.74 -6.71 -2.17
C ALA A 173 2.60 -6.67 -3.70
N ALA A 174 1.77 -7.54 -4.29
CA ALA A 174 1.55 -7.55 -5.73
C ALA A 174 0.99 -6.22 -6.25
N TYR A 175 0.00 -5.67 -5.56
CA TYR A 175 -0.59 -4.38 -5.93
C TYR A 175 0.34 -3.20 -5.65
N SER A 176 1.10 -3.24 -4.57
CA SER A 176 2.12 -2.22 -4.28
C SER A 176 3.23 -2.20 -5.32
N LEU A 177 3.56 -3.35 -5.93
CA LEU A 177 4.53 -3.40 -7.02
C LEU A 177 4.03 -2.61 -8.24
N ILE A 178 2.77 -2.77 -8.62
CA ILE A 178 2.17 -2.00 -9.72
C ILE A 178 2.16 -0.50 -9.37
N SER A 179 1.80 -0.15 -8.13
CA SER A 179 1.83 1.24 -7.66
C SER A 179 3.24 1.83 -7.75
N TYR A 180 4.25 1.07 -7.31
CA TYR A 180 5.65 1.46 -7.38
C TYR A 180 6.14 1.62 -8.82
N GLN A 181 5.80 0.68 -9.71
CA GLN A 181 6.14 0.74 -11.13
C GLN A 181 5.57 1.99 -11.79
N THR A 182 4.31 2.34 -11.52
CA THR A 182 3.69 3.56 -12.06
C THR A 182 4.30 4.83 -11.47
N ALA A 183 4.68 4.82 -10.18
CA ALA A 183 5.41 5.92 -9.56
C ALA A 183 6.82 6.08 -10.15
N TYR A 184 7.52 4.98 -10.38
CA TYR A 184 8.84 4.95 -11.02
C TYR A 184 8.79 5.54 -12.44
N LEU A 185 7.83 5.12 -13.25
CA LEU A 185 7.64 5.67 -14.59
C LEU A 185 7.36 7.17 -14.53
N LYS A 186 6.52 7.62 -13.61
CA LYS A 186 6.24 9.05 -13.43
C LYS A 186 7.46 9.83 -12.98
N ALA A 187 8.31 9.26 -12.12
CA ALA A 187 9.51 9.92 -11.62
C ALA A 187 10.61 10.07 -12.70
N HIS A 188 10.79 9.04 -13.53
CA HIS A 188 11.89 8.98 -14.50
C HIS A 188 11.52 9.36 -15.92
N TYR A 189 10.25 9.15 -16.30
CA TYR A 189 9.72 9.38 -17.66
C TYR A 189 8.41 10.17 -17.59
N PRO A 190 8.41 11.37 -16.97
CA PRO A 190 7.18 12.10 -16.65
C PRO A 190 6.34 12.45 -17.87
N VAL A 191 6.96 12.86 -18.97
CA VAL A 191 6.24 13.27 -20.18
C VAL A 191 5.60 12.07 -20.86
N GLU A 192 6.36 10.99 -21.04
CA GLU A 192 5.89 9.75 -21.66
C GLU A 192 4.79 9.10 -20.81
N PHE A 193 4.98 9.08 -19.48
CA PHE A 193 4.00 8.53 -18.54
C PHE A 193 2.68 9.29 -18.62
N MET A 194 2.71 10.63 -18.53
CA MET A 194 1.50 11.44 -18.59
C MET A 194 0.85 11.41 -19.97
N CYS A 195 1.64 11.32 -21.03
CA CYS A 195 1.15 11.14 -22.41
C CYS A 195 0.35 9.82 -22.53
N ALA A 196 0.89 8.72 -22.02
CA ALA A 196 0.21 7.42 -22.01
C ALA A 196 -1.07 7.45 -21.17
N VAL A 197 -1.03 8.03 -19.96
CA VAL A 197 -2.20 8.19 -19.08
C VAL A 197 -3.31 8.99 -19.76
N MET A 198 -2.97 10.11 -20.40
CA MET A 198 -3.95 10.93 -21.11
C MET A 198 -4.55 10.20 -22.32
N SER A 199 -3.76 9.38 -23.01
CA SER A 199 -4.25 8.56 -24.14
C SER A 199 -5.23 7.48 -23.67
N LEU A 200 -4.98 6.87 -22.50
CA LEU A 200 -5.88 5.86 -21.91
C LEU A 200 -7.20 6.47 -21.42
N ASP A 201 -7.17 7.71 -20.93
CA ASP A 201 -8.35 8.45 -20.47
C ASP A 201 -8.89 9.46 -21.51
N ILE A 202 -8.62 9.26 -22.80
CA ILE A 202 -8.87 10.22 -23.90
C ILE A 202 -10.32 10.75 -23.96
N THR A 203 -11.29 9.96 -23.54
CA THR A 203 -12.72 10.34 -23.54
C THR A 203 -13.15 11.03 -22.23
N ASN A 204 -12.30 11.08 -21.21
CA ASN A 204 -12.63 11.62 -19.90
C ASN A 204 -12.10 13.06 -19.76
N THR A 205 -12.90 14.03 -20.20
CA THR A 205 -12.52 15.45 -20.21
C THR A 205 -12.15 15.98 -18.81
N GLU A 206 -12.83 15.51 -17.75
CA GLU A 206 -12.54 15.95 -16.37
C GLU A 206 -11.14 15.50 -15.94
N LYS A 207 -10.80 14.25 -16.19
CA LYS A 207 -9.45 13.73 -15.91
C LYS A 207 -8.39 14.43 -16.76
N LEU A 208 -8.66 14.66 -18.04
CA LEU A 208 -7.72 15.36 -18.92
C LEU A 208 -7.39 16.78 -18.41
N LEU A 209 -8.36 17.49 -17.84
CA LEU A 209 -8.11 18.79 -17.19
C LEU A 209 -7.19 18.66 -15.99
N LEU A 210 -7.44 17.66 -15.11
CA LEU A 210 -6.57 17.39 -13.95
C LEU A 210 -5.15 17.02 -14.37
N TYR A 211 -5.00 16.19 -15.39
CA TYR A 211 -3.70 15.79 -15.91
C TYR A 211 -2.94 16.95 -16.57
N LYS A 212 -3.63 17.85 -17.25
CA LYS A 212 -3.03 19.07 -17.79
C LYS A 212 -2.43 19.96 -16.69
N GLU A 213 -3.16 20.15 -15.59
CA GLU A 213 -2.64 20.90 -14.45
C GLU A 213 -1.46 20.17 -13.77
N GLU A 214 -1.50 18.84 -13.72
CA GLU A 214 -0.41 18.04 -13.20
C GLU A 214 0.86 18.18 -14.08
N CYS A 215 0.74 18.10 -15.41
CA CYS A 215 1.84 18.33 -16.36
C CYS A 215 2.50 19.70 -16.13
N LYS A 216 1.68 20.75 -15.96
CA LYS A 216 2.18 22.10 -15.68
C LYS A 216 2.99 22.17 -14.36
N LYS A 217 2.52 21.49 -13.30
CA LYS A 217 3.27 21.39 -12.03
C LYS A 217 4.59 20.66 -12.19
N MET A 218 4.64 19.67 -13.10
CA MET A 218 5.84 18.90 -13.40
C MET A 218 6.80 19.63 -14.34
N GLY A 219 6.44 20.80 -14.86
CA GLY A 219 7.32 21.67 -15.66
C GLY A 219 7.27 21.48 -17.16
N PHE A 220 6.23 20.81 -17.69
CA PHE A 220 6.00 20.67 -19.12
C PHE A 220 4.54 20.96 -19.48
N GLU A 221 4.26 21.20 -20.75
CA GLU A 221 2.96 21.65 -21.22
C GLU A 221 2.21 20.59 -22.03
N VAL A 222 0.88 20.69 -22.00
CA VAL A 222 -0.01 20.06 -22.98
C VAL A 222 -0.29 21.10 -24.06
N LEU A 223 0.34 20.91 -25.23
CA LEU A 223 0.26 21.80 -26.38
C LEU A 223 -1.12 21.74 -27.03
N LYS A 224 -1.56 22.83 -27.63
CA LYS A 224 -2.84 22.91 -28.32
C LYS A 224 -2.91 21.90 -29.47
N PRO A 225 -4.11 21.40 -29.83
CA PRO A 225 -4.26 20.57 -31.02
C PRO A 225 -3.85 21.34 -32.27
N ASP A 226 -3.20 20.66 -33.22
CA ASP A 226 -2.72 21.21 -34.48
C ASP A 226 -2.99 20.16 -35.56
N ILE A 227 -3.75 20.56 -36.58
CA ILE A 227 -4.18 19.67 -37.69
C ILE A 227 -3.01 19.05 -38.47
N ASN A 228 -1.84 19.70 -38.46
CA ASN A 228 -0.65 19.22 -39.17
C ASN A 228 0.28 18.35 -38.26
N LYS A 229 0.09 18.40 -36.95
CA LYS A 229 0.99 17.75 -35.98
C LYS A 229 0.30 16.73 -35.07
N SER A 230 -0.98 16.98 -34.76
CA SER A 230 -1.72 16.09 -33.83
C SER A 230 -2.16 14.82 -34.53
N GLY A 231 -1.95 13.69 -33.87
CA GLY A 231 -2.52 12.40 -34.24
C GLY A 231 -3.88 12.14 -33.58
N ALA A 232 -4.38 10.91 -33.70
CA ALA A 232 -5.57 10.44 -33.00
C ALA A 232 -5.37 10.43 -31.47
N ASP A 233 -4.20 9.97 -31.02
CA ASP A 233 -3.80 9.90 -29.63
C ASP A 233 -2.88 11.06 -29.23
N PHE A 234 -2.68 11.25 -27.91
CA PHE A 234 -1.66 12.16 -27.39
C PHE A 234 -0.27 11.67 -27.80
N ALA A 235 0.65 12.60 -28.04
CA ALA A 235 2.02 12.27 -28.45
C ALA A 235 3.04 13.18 -27.77
N VAL A 236 4.21 12.65 -27.49
CA VAL A 236 5.34 13.45 -26.99
C VAL A 236 5.91 14.28 -28.14
N GLU A 237 6.06 15.59 -27.93
CA GLU A 237 6.65 16.55 -28.89
C GLU A 237 7.57 17.50 -28.13
N ASP A 238 8.87 17.43 -28.39
CA ASP A 238 9.90 18.32 -27.82
C ASP A 238 9.82 18.51 -26.32
N GLY A 239 9.67 17.38 -25.57
CA GLY A 239 9.56 17.38 -24.11
C GLY A 239 8.21 17.86 -23.55
N ASN A 240 7.20 18.03 -24.41
CA ASN A 240 5.82 18.37 -24.08
C ASN A 240 4.85 17.31 -24.61
N ILE A 241 3.57 17.46 -24.34
CA ILE A 241 2.53 16.55 -24.85
C ILE A 241 1.67 17.29 -25.88
N ARG A 242 1.63 16.82 -27.14
CA ARG A 242 0.73 17.30 -28.17
C ARG A 242 -0.69 16.75 -27.92
N TYR A 243 -1.70 17.65 -27.92
CA TYR A 243 -3.09 17.28 -27.72
C TYR A 243 -3.63 16.43 -28.86
N ALA A 244 -4.31 15.35 -28.53
CA ALA A 244 -4.90 14.39 -29.46
C ALA A 244 -6.10 14.98 -30.20
N LEU A 245 -6.24 14.72 -31.49
CA LEU A 245 -7.47 15.08 -32.25
C LEU A 245 -8.65 14.24 -31.76
N GLY A 246 -8.43 12.97 -31.41
CA GLY A 246 -9.48 12.09 -30.87
C GLY A 246 -10.05 12.51 -29.51
N ALA A 247 -9.36 13.37 -28.76
CA ALA A 247 -9.85 13.97 -27.53
C ALA A 247 -10.76 15.18 -27.73
N ILE A 248 -10.88 15.68 -28.95
CA ILE A 248 -11.71 16.86 -29.26
C ILE A 248 -13.15 16.40 -29.43
N LYS A 249 -14.06 16.95 -28.63
CA LYS A 249 -15.47 16.61 -28.70
C LYS A 249 -16.05 16.92 -30.10
N GLY A 250 -16.61 15.90 -30.76
CA GLY A 250 -17.21 16.01 -32.09
C GLY A 250 -16.24 15.80 -33.28
N VAL A 251 -14.98 15.47 -32.99
CA VAL A 251 -14.03 14.94 -33.97
C VAL A 251 -14.01 13.42 -33.75
N GLY A 252 -14.41 12.67 -34.76
CA GLY A 252 -14.49 11.21 -34.75
C GLY A 252 -13.40 10.57 -35.56
#